data_ad550709e60cb67515f0b9560bee1a98
#
_entry.id   ad550709e60cb67515f0b9560bee1a98
#
_cell.length_a   1.000
_cell.length_b   1.000
_cell.length_c   1.000
_cell.angle_alpha   90.00
_cell.angle_beta   90.00
_cell.angle_gamma   90.00
#
_symmetry.space_group_name_H-M   'P 1'
#
loop_
_entity.id
_entity.type
_entity.pdbx_description
1 polymer ?
#
loop_
_entity_poly.entity_id
_entity_poly.type
_entity_poly.pdbx_seq_one_letter_code
_entity_poly.pdbx_strand_id
1 'polypeptide(L)'
;MAKTLIEIRAETSQYHQAMRQAAAEMKNLTAQHSLAAAQAKLSGSAQDALRARVTELTSKIDVQKGIVQQNGQQYDNLKQKLELQKTAHDQLKTKVEAAKKAYEDSAKATGEDSEETQKLKAEYEKLSSQLSTSESQITKTETAITKQEAAVNQSKAALTEMEAELKNVNAELARAPFDEYAAKAEKVGGTLTSVGQKLLPLSTGIAGLGVAAVKTTADFDSEMSKVSAISGATGTDLDKLRGKARE
;
A
#
# COMPACT_ATOMS: atom_id res chain seq x y z
N MET A 1 -8.84 15.08 13.22
CA MET A 1 -8.65 14.74 11.82
C MET A 1 -7.28 15.06 11.24
N ALA A 2 -6.71 16.19 11.45
CA ALA A 2 -5.30 16.39 11.10
C ALA A 2 -4.43 15.23 11.64
N LYS A 3 -4.72 14.74 12.83
CA LYS A 3 -4.00 13.64 13.49
C LYS A 3 -4.09 12.33 12.71
N THR A 4 -5.26 11.86 12.21
CA THR A 4 -5.37 10.58 11.47
C THR A 4 -4.85 10.66 10.05
N LEU A 5 -4.97 11.80 9.39
CA LEU A 5 -4.34 11.99 8.07
C LEU A 5 -2.83 12.08 8.18
N ILE A 6 -2.31 12.68 9.26
CA ILE A 6 -0.89 12.66 9.59
C ILE A 6 -0.45 11.24 9.96
N GLU A 7 -1.25 10.50 10.72
CA GLU A 7 -1.00 9.10 11.07
C GLU A 7 -0.98 8.20 9.83
N ILE A 8 -2.00 8.24 8.97
CA ILE A 8 -2.05 7.48 7.70
C ILE A 8 -0.86 7.86 6.78
N ARG A 9 -0.45 9.12 6.78
CA ARG A 9 0.68 9.59 5.99
C ARG A 9 2.03 9.11 6.54
N ALA A 10 2.18 9.14 7.87
CA ALA A 10 3.34 8.60 8.56
C ALA A 10 3.44 7.08 8.36
N GLU A 11 2.33 6.35 8.49
CA GLU A 11 2.25 4.91 8.26
C GLU A 11 2.57 4.53 6.81
N THR A 12 2.10 5.30 5.82
CA THR A 12 2.45 5.09 4.42
C THR A 12 3.94 5.32 4.16
N SER A 13 4.54 6.32 4.79
CA SER A 13 5.99 6.56 4.70
C SER A 13 6.80 5.44 5.34
N GLN A 14 6.36 4.96 6.52
CA GLN A 14 6.97 3.82 7.22
C GLN A 14 6.85 2.54 6.40
N TYR A 15 5.70 2.29 5.79
CA TYR A 15 5.50 1.17 4.87
C TYR A 15 6.53 1.17 3.73
N HIS A 16 6.73 2.31 3.05
CA HIS A 16 7.72 2.37 1.97
C HIS A 16 9.14 2.15 2.44
N GLN A 17 9.47 2.67 3.62
CA GLN A 17 10.78 2.46 4.21
C GLN A 17 10.97 0.97 4.56
N ALA A 18 10.00 0.35 5.21
CA ALA A 18 10.02 -1.07 5.56
C ALA A 18 10.14 -1.96 4.32
N MET A 19 9.42 -1.66 3.24
CA MET A 19 9.49 -2.42 2.00
C MET A 19 10.85 -2.28 1.30
N ARG A 20 11.45 -1.08 1.30
CA ARG A 20 12.82 -0.89 0.78
C ARG A 20 13.85 -1.65 1.60
N GLN A 21 13.74 -1.63 2.92
CA GLN A 21 14.62 -2.37 3.82
C GLN A 21 14.48 -3.88 3.60
N ALA A 22 13.27 -4.41 3.54
CA ALA A 22 13.01 -5.82 3.26
C ALA A 22 13.56 -6.26 1.90
N ALA A 23 13.43 -5.44 0.86
CA ALA A 23 13.99 -5.73 -0.46
C ALA A 23 15.53 -5.73 -0.44
N ALA A 24 16.17 -4.81 0.28
CA ALA A 24 17.61 -4.76 0.43
C ALA A 24 18.12 -5.96 1.23
N GLU A 25 17.44 -6.33 2.29
CA GLU A 25 17.75 -7.49 3.12
C GLU A 25 17.62 -8.80 2.34
N MET A 26 16.53 -8.97 1.58
CA MET A 26 16.32 -10.11 0.68
C MET A 26 17.47 -10.26 -0.33
N LYS A 27 17.90 -9.14 -0.93
CA LYS A 27 19.03 -9.11 -1.87
C LYS A 27 20.33 -9.49 -1.18
N ASN A 28 20.58 -8.98 0.02
CA ASN A 28 21.77 -9.27 0.81
C ASN A 28 21.82 -10.75 1.22
N LEU A 29 20.71 -11.31 1.72
CA LEU A 29 20.56 -12.72 2.02
C LEU A 29 20.87 -13.59 0.78
N THR A 30 20.37 -13.23 -0.38
CA THR A 30 20.65 -13.94 -1.63
C THR A 30 22.16 -13.92 -1.97
N ALA A 31 22.82 -12.79 -1.81
CA ALA A 31 24.27 -12.66 -2.09
C ALA A 31 25.11 -13.46 -1.08
N GLN A 32 24.81 -13.37 0.21
CA GLN A 32 25.51 -14.11 1.26
C GLN A 32 25.40 -15.62 1.05
N HIS A 33 24.24 -16.09 0.61
CA HIS A 33 24.00 -17.51 0.39
C HIS A 33 24.63 -18.04 -0.89
N SER A 34 24.71 -17.25 -1.95
CA SER A 34 25.48 -17.63 -3.13
C SER A 34 26.95 -17.87 -2.79
N LEU A 35 27.49 -17.07 -1.87
CA LEU A 35 28.86 -17.26 -1.36
C LEU A 35 28.97 -18.51 -0.49
N ALA A 36 28.05 -18.73 0.45
CA ALA A 36 28.03 -19.92 1.30
C ALA A 36 27.83 -21.19 0.49
N ALA A 37 27.00 -21.20 -0.53
CA ALA A 37 26.84 -22.33 -1.45
C ALA A 37 28.08 -22.61 -2.27
N ALA A 38 28.81 -21.56 -2.70
CA ALA A 38 30.09 -21.73 -3.38
C ALA A 38 31.16 -22.32 -2.45
N GLN A 39 31.23 -21.87 -1.20
CA GLN A 39 32.16 -22.42 -0.19
C GLN A 39 31.82 -23.88 0.15
N ALA A 40 30.54 -24.24 0.28
CA ALA A 40 30.11 -25.62 0.51
C ALA A 40 30.45 -26.54 -0.66
N LYS A 41 30.38 -26.06 -1.90
CA LYS A 41 30.87 -26.78 -3.09
C LYS A 41 32.38 -27.05 -3.03
N LEU A 42 33.15 -26.09 -2.54
CA LEU A 42 34.62 -26.24 -2.38
C LEU A 42 35.00 -27.20 -1.25
N SER A 43 34.21 -27.27 -0.17
CA SER A 43 34.45 -28.19 0.95
C SER A 43 34.03 -29.64 0.65
N GLY A 44 33.28 -29.89 -0.43
CA GLY A 44 32.80 -31.22 -0.80
C GLY A 44 31.69 -31.77 0.13
N SER A 45 31.19 -30.97 1.07
CA SER A 45 30.16 -31.39 2.05
C SER A 45 28.77 -31.01 1.56
N ALA A 46 28.06 -31.98 1.01
CA ALA A 46 26.66 -31.82 0.61
C ALA A 46 25.74 -31.45 1.80
N GLN A 47 26.05 -31.97 2.99
CA GLN A 47 25.31 -31.69 4.21
C GLN A 47 25.45 -30.22 4.63
N ASP A 48 26.63 -29.64 4.53
CA ASP A 48 26.84 -28.23 4.86
C ASP A 48 26.14 -27.32 3.88
N ALA A 49 26.03 -27.70 2.60
CA ALA A 49 25.27 -27.00 1.60
C ALA A 49 23.75 -27.00 1.94
N LEU A 50 23.21 -28.14 2.34
CA LEU A 50 21.79 -28.25 2.76
C LEU A 50 21.51 -27.44 4.05
N ARG A 51 22.40 -27.48 5.04
CA ARG A 51 22.28 -26.69 6.27
C ARG A 51 22.34 -25.18 5.98
N ALA A 52 23.28 -24.75 5.14
CA ALA A 52 23.35 -23.36 4.69
C ALA A 52 22.04 -22.94 4.00
N ARG A 53 21.45 -23.86 3.22
CA ARG A 53 20.19 -23.66 2.55
C ARG A 53 19.01 -23.50 3.51
N VAL A 54 18.92 -24.35 4.54
CA VAL A 54 17.90 -24.23 5.60
C VAL A 54 18.01 -22.87 6.29
N THR A 55 19.22 -22.46 6.64
CA THR A 55 19.46 -21.16 7.28
C THR A 55 19.01 -20.00 6.39
N GLU A 56 19.33 -20.07 5.11
CA GLU A 56 18.89 -19.09 4.11
C GLU A 56 17.38 -18.99 4.05
N LEU A 57 16.73 -20.11 3.78
CA LEU A 57 15.26 -20.13 3.63
C LEU A 57 14.58 -19.64 4.90
N THR A 58 15.07 -20.02 6.08
CA THR A 58 14.52 -19.55 7.36
C THR A 58 14.62 -18.03 7.45
N SER A 59 15.78 -17.45 7.18
CA SER A 59 15.96 -15.99 7.22
C SER A 59 15.10 -15.26 6.17
N LYS A 60 15.00 -15.83 4.96
CA LYS A 60 14.13 -15.25 3.90
C LYS A 60 12.64 -15.35 4.25
N ILE A 61 12.21 -16.43 4.87
CA ILE A 61 10.84 -16.61 5.36
C ILE A 61 10.50 -15.55 6.41
N ASP A 62 11.41 -15.24 7.33
CA ASP A 62 11.16 -14.21 8.34
C ASP A 62 11.01 -12.82 7.71
N VAL A 63 11.87 -12.46 6.76
CA VAL A 63 11.70 -11.21 5.99
C VAL A 63 10.38 -11.22 5.21
N GLN A 64 10.04 -12.36 4.57
CA GLN A 64 8.80 -12.48 3.80
C GLN A 64 7.54 -12.37 4.66
N LYS A 65 7.56 -12.89 5.88
CA LYS A 65 6.48 -12.69 6.86
C LYS A 65 6.29 -11.22 7.19
N GLY A 66 7.39 -10.50 7.38
CA GLY A 66 7.37 -9.04 7.55
C GLY A 66 6.73 -8.32 6.36
N ILE A 67 7.09 -8.72 5.13
CA ILE A 67 6.50 -8.18 3.89
C ILE A 67 4.99 -8.44 3.83
N VAL A 68 4.52 -9.65 4.15
CA VAL A 68 3.09 -9.99 4.19
C VAL A 68 2.36 -9.11 5.20
N GLN A 69 2.92 -8.93 6.39
CA GLN A 69 2.35 -8.08 7.43
C GLN A 69 2.24 -6.62 6.99
N GLN A 70 3.32 -6.05 6.44
CA GLN A 70 3.33 -4.66 5.97
C GLN A 70 2.34 -4.44 4.81
N ASN A 71 2.25 -5.40 3.88
CA ASN A 71 1.27 -5.34 2.80
C ASN A 71 -0.16 -5.39 3.33
N GLY A 72 -0.43 -6.23 4.35
CA GLY A 72 -1.74 -6.30 5.00
C GLY A 72 -2.12 -4.99 5.68
N GLN A 73 -1.23 -4.42 6.47
CA GLN A 73 -1.45 -3.14 7.14
C GLN A 73 -1.73 -2.01 6.14
N GLN A 74 -0.95 -1.94 5.05
CA GLN A 74 -1.18 -0.92 4.03
C GLN A 74 -2.52 -1.11 3.30
N TYR A 75 -2.95 -2.34 3.08
CA TYR A 75 -4.26 -2.64 2.53
C TYR A 75 -5.39 -2.13 3.44
N ASP A 76 -5.29 -2.38 4.74
CA ASP A 76 -6.27 -1.93 5.72
C ASP A 76 -6.30 -0.39 5.84
N ASN A 77 -5.15 0.26 5.82
CA ASN A 77 -5.04 1.73 5.81
C ASN A 77 -5.71 2.35 4.58
N LEU A 78 -5.53 1.74 3.40
CA LEU A 78 -6.20 2.20 2.17
C LEU A 78 -7.72 2.03 2.25
N LYS A 79 -8.21 0.95 2.85
CA LYS A 79 -9.66 0.74 3.07
C LYS A 79 -10.24 1.79 4.01
N GLN A 80 -9.59 2.05 5.14
CA GLN A 80 -10.00 3.10 6.06
C GLN A 80 -10.03 4.47 5.38
N LYS A 81 -9.01 4.79 4.57
CA LYS A 81 -8.97 6.02 3.79
C LYS A 81 -10.15 6.11 2.82
N LEU A 82 -10.50 5.02 2.14
CA LEU A 82 -11.62 4.98 1.22
C LEU A 82 -12.94 5.32 1.93
N GLU A 83 -13.18 4.73 3.10
CA GLU A 83 -14.39 5.02 3.90
C GLU A 83 -14.47 6.49 4.31
N LEU A 84 -13.36 7.08 4.73
CA LEU A 84 -13.29 8.51 5.05
C LEU A 84 -13.58 9.39 3.82
N GLN A 85 -13.05 9.03 2.67
CA GLN A 85 -13.29 9.73 1.41
C GLN A 85 -14.76 9.65 0.99
N LYS A 86 -15.40 8.46 1.10
CA LYS A 86 -16.81 8.27 0.78
C LYS A 86 -17.71 9.10 1.69
N THR A 87 -17.45 9.10 2.99
CA THR A 87 -18.19 9.93 3.95
C THR A 87 -18.08 11.43 3.62
N ALA A 88 -16.87 11.90 3.32
CA ALA A 88 -16.66 13.30 2.95
C ALA A 88 -17.34 13.66 1.62
N HIS A 89 -17.33 12.74 0.66
CA HIS A 89 -17.98 12.89 -0.63
C HIS A 89 -19.52 13.03 -0.46
N ASP A 90 -20.15 12.18 0.36
CA ASP A 90 -21.60 12.25 0.61
C ASP A 90 -22.01 13.57 1.28
N GLN A 91 -21.21 14.06 2.23
CA GLN A 91 -21.43 15.38 2.82
C GLN A 91 -21.29 16.50 1.80
N LEU A 92 -20.32 16.40 0.89
CA LEU A 92 -20.11 17.37 -0.18
C LEU A 92 -21.26 17.35 -1.18
N LYS A 93 -21.78 16.18 -1.53
CA LYS A 93 -22.97 16.00 -2.37
C LYS A 93 -24.17 16.73 -1.79
N THR A 94 -24.44 16.56 -0.49
CA THR A 94 -25.53 17.28 0.20
C THR A 94 -25.34 18.80 0.12
N LYS A 95 -24.11 19.29 0.25
CA LYS A 95 -23.83 20.74 0.13
C LYS A 95 -24.02 21.23 -1.30
N VAL A 96 -23.64 20.47 -2.30
CA VAL A 96 -23.86 20.80 -3.73
C VAL A 96 -25.35 20.91 -4.02
N GLU A 97 -26.17 19.97 -3.52
CA GLU A 97 -27.63 19.99 -3.68
C GLU A 97 -28.25 21.22 -3.01
N ALA A 98 -27.82 21.57 -1.79
CA ALA A 98 -28.26 22.76 -1.09
C ALA A 98 -27.86 24.06 -1.81
N ALA A 99 -26.62 24.16 -2.27
CA ALA A 99 -26.12 25.32 -3.02
C ALA A 99 -26.87 25.50 -4.36
N LYS A 100 -27.12 24.37 -5.06
CA LYS A 100 -27.90 24.35 -6.30
C LYS A 100 -29.30 24.92 -6.06
N LYS A 101 -30.00 24.43 -5.01
CA LYS A 101 -31.33 24.90 -4.66
C LYS A 101 -31.32 26.39 -4.30
N ALA A 102 -30.37 26.84 -3.49
CA ALA A 102 -30.26 28.26 -3.12
C ALA A 102 -30.04 29.15 -4.36
N TYR A 103 -29.20 28.74 -5.28
CA TYR A 103 -29.00 29.42 -6.56
C TYR A 103 -30.29 29.48 -7.39
N GLU A 104 -31.00 28.34 -7.56
CA GLU A 104 -32.20 28.25 -8.35
C GLU A 104 -33.37 29.10 -7.73
N ASP A 105 -33.50 29.09 -6.41
CA ASP A 105 -34.51 29.86 -5.69
C ASP A 105 -34.20 31.38 -5.78
N SER A 106 -32.95 31.80 -5.66
CA SER A 106 -32.51 33.19 -5.85
C SER A 106 -32.73 33.67 -7.29
N ALA A 107 -32.38 32.83 -8.27
CA ALA A 107 -32.59 33.17 -9.69
C ALA A 107 -34.07 33.42 -10.04
N LYS A 108 -34.97 32.63 -9.43
CA LYS A 108 -36.43 32.83 -9.58
C LYS A 108 -36.95 34.09 -8.89
N ALA A 109 -36.37 34.44 -7.74
CA ALA A 109 -36.85 35.57 -6.93
C ALA A 109 -36.31 36.92 -7.41
N THR A 110 -35.00 36.99 -7.79
CA THR A 110 -34.31 38.26 -8.06
C THR A 110 -33.69 38.34 -9.48
N GLY A 111 -33.80 37.29 -10.28
CA GLY A 111 -33.21 37.18 -11.61
C GLY A 111 -31.76 36.67 -11.58
N GLU A 112 -31.28 36.15 -12.73
CA GLU A 112 -29.93 35.57 -12.86
C GLU A 112 -28.82 36.59 -12.73
N ASP A 113 -29.10 37.86 -13.07
CA ASP A 113 -28.12 38.97 -13.11
C ASP A 113 -27.94 39.66 -11.75
N SER A 114 -28.71 39.26 -10.71
CA SER A 114 -28.53 39.85 -9.39
C SER A 114 -27.20 39.44 -8.78
N GLU A 115 -26.54 40.36 -8.07
CA GLU A 115 -25.22 40.08 -7.44
C GLU A 115 -25.29 38.88 -6.48
N GLU A 116 -26.40 38.73 -5.79
CA GLU A 116 -26.64 37.62 -4.87
C GLU A 116 -26.75 36.28 -5.63
N THR A 117 -27.51 36.24 -6.73
CA THR A 117 -27.63 35.03 -7.58
C THR A 117 -26.29 34.62 -8.20
N GLN A 118 -25.51 35.59 -8.65
CA GLN A 118 -24.18 35.30 -9.19
C GLN A 118 -23.21 34.75 -8.14
N LYS A 119 -23.26 35.23 -6.89
CA LYS A 119 -22.48 34.68 -5.77
C LYS A 119 -22.89 33.24 -5.48
N LEU A 120 -24.16 32.94 -5.42
CA LEU A 120 -24.68 31.58 -5.18
C LEU A 120 -24.32 30.63 -6.33
N LYS A 121 -24.36 31.10 -7.57
CA LYS A 121 -23.92 30.35 -8.73
C LYS A 121 -22.44 29.99 -8.64
N ALA A 122 -21.59 30.94 -8.30
CA ALA A 122 -20.15 30.72 -8.14
C ALA A 122 -19.85 29.72 -7.00
N GLU A 123 -20.63 29.76 -5.92
CA GLU A 123 -20.51 28.79 -4.84
C GLU A 123 -20.93 27.39 -5.28
N TYR A 124 -22.05 27.23 -5.97
CA TYR A 124 -22.52 25.98 -6.53
C TYR A 124 -21.48 25.38 -7.51
N GLU A 125 -20.97 26.18 -8.45
CA GLU A 125 -19.94 25.73 -9.42
C GLU A 125 -18.67 25.26 -8.73
N LYS A 126 -18.23 25.98 -7.70
CA LYS A 126 -17.07 25.64 -6.89
C LYS A 126 -17.26 24.32 -6.15
N LEU A 127 -18.40 24.13 -5.47
CA LEU A 127 -18.73 22.89 -4.78
C LEU A 127 -18.87 21.70 -5.75
N SER A 128 -19.44 21.92 -6.93
CA SER A 128 -19.56 20.92 -7.99
C SER A 128 -18.17 20.46 -8.50
N SER A 129 -17.24 21.40 -8.69
CA SER A 129 -15.86 21.08 -9.05
C SER A 129 -15.15 20.26 -7.97
N GLN A 130 -15.41 20.56 -6.69
CA GLN A 130 -14.87 19.81 -5.58
C GLN A 130 -15.45 18.40 -5.50
N LEU A 131 -16.75 18.24 -5.79
CA LEU A 131 -17.41 16.92 -5.83
C LEU A 131 -16.75 16.03 -6.89
N SER A 132 -16.52 16.55 -8.11
CA SER A 132 -15.83 15.84 -9.17
C SER A 132 -14.39 15.46 -8.78
N THR A 133 -13.68 16.35 -8.10
CA THR A 133 -12.34 16.07 -7.57
C THR A 133 -12.38 14.95 -6.54
N SER A 134 -13.37 14.94 -5.64
CA SER A 134 -13.56 13.90 -4.63
C SER A 134 -13.84 12.54 -5.28
N GLU A 135 -14.68 12.48 -6.32
CA GLU A 135 -14.92 11.25 -7.10
C GLU A 135 -13.64 10.69 -7.70
N SER A 136 -12.84 11.57 -8.32
CA SER A 136 -11.53 11.18 -8.87
C SER A 136 -10.59 10.60 -7.80
N GLN A 137 -10.61 11.15 -6.58
CA GLN A 137 -9.79 10.67 -5.47
C GLN A 137 -10.26 9.30 -4.96
N ILE A 138 -11.57 9.08 -4.86
CA ILE A 138 -12.16 7.78 -4.51
C ILE A 138 -11.70 6.73 -5.51
N THR A 139 -11.86 6.97 -6.81
CA THR A 139 -11.45 6.04 -7.87
C THR A 139 -9.95 5.70 -7.81
N LYS A 140 -9.09 6.69 -7.55
CA LYS A 140 -7.66 6.47 -7.36
C LYS A 140 -7.36 5.58 -6.15
N THR A 141 -8.09 5.79 -5.04
CA THR A 141 -7.90 4.98 -3.84
C THR A 141 -8.42 3.55 -4.04
N GLU A 142 -9.55 3.36 -4.73
CA GLU A 142 -10.05 2.03 -5.11
C GLU A 142 -9.05 1.27 -6.01
N THR A 143 -8.48 1.96 -6.99
CA THR A 143 -7.40 1.39 -7.81
C THR A 143 -6.17 1.01 -6.97
N ALA A 144 -5.80 1.83 -5.99
CA ALA A 144 -4.69 1.53 -5.08
C ALA A 144 -4.99 0.32 -4.20
N ILE A 145 -6.23 0.15 -3.73
CA ILE A 145 -6.68 -1.02 -2.95
C ILE A 145 -6.54 -2.29 -3.78
N THR A 146 -7.04 -2.31 -5.02
CA THR A 146 -6.93 -3.48 -5.91
C THR A 146 -5.47 -3.88 -6.15
N LYS A 147 -4.60 -2.91 -6.36
CA LYS A 147 -3.17 -3.18 -6.53
C LYS A 147 -2.53 -3.69 -5.22
N GLN A 148 -2.91 -3.13 -4.09
CA GLN A 148 -2.39 -3.56 -2.80
C GLN A 148 -2.88 -4.97 -2.42
N GLU A 149 -4.11 -5.32 -2.76
CA GLU A 149 -4.65 -6.67 -2.61
C GLU A 149 -3.84 -7.68 -3.42
N ALA A 150 -3.52 -7.36 -4.67
CA ALA A 150 -2.63 -8.18 -5.48
C ALA A 150 -1.26 -8.35 -4.83
N ALA A 151 -0.68 -7.29 -4.24
CA ALA A 151 0.59 -7.35 -3.52
C ALA A 151 0.52 -8.25 -2.27
N VAL A 152 -0.58 -8.20 -1.51
CA VAL A 152 -0.83 -9.10 -0.37
C VAL A 152 -0.87 -10.55 -0.84
N ASN A 153 -1.63 -10.84 -1.90
CA ASN A 153 -1.78 -12.20 -2.41
C ASN A 153 -0.45 -12.75 -2.96
N GLN A 154 0.29 -11.93 -3.70
CA GLN A 154 1.61 -12.32 -4.21
C GLN A 154 2.62 -12.55 -3.08
N SER A 155 2.63 -11.71 -2.05
CA SER A 155 3.54 -11.89 -0.91
C SER A 155 3.20 -13.14 -0.08
N LYS A 156 1.92 -13.49 0.05
CA LYS A 156 1.48 -14.76 0.67
C LYS A 156 1.88 -15.97 -0.17
N ALA A 157 1.70 -15.91 -1.49
CA ALA A 157 2.11 -16.99 -2.39
C ALA A 157 3.62 -17.24 -2.31
N ALA A 158 4.42 -16.17 -2.34
CA ALA A 158 5.87 -16.28 -2.18
C ALA A 158 6.28 -16.89 -0.82
N LEU A 159 5.59 -16.52 0.26
CA LEU A 159 5.81 -17.13 1.57
C LEU A 159 5.54 -18.64 1.54
N THR A 160 4.40 -19.04 0.96
CA THR A 160 4.01 -20.46 0.85
C THR A 160 5.02 -21.26 0.02
N GLU A 161 5.52 -20.69 -1.09
CA GLU A 161 6.56 -21.31 -1.92
C GLU A 161 7.85 -21.53 -1.13
N MET A 162 8.29 -20.53 -0.35
CA MET A 162 9.49 -20.63 0.49
C MET A 162 9.33 -21.66 1.62
N GLU A 163 8.17 -21.71 2.27
CA GLU A 163 7.87 -22.68 3.32
C GLU A 163 7.84 -24.11 2.76
N ALA A 164 7.27 -24.31 1.58
CA ALA A 164 7.27 -25.61 0.89
C ALA A 164 8.69 -26.03 0.52
N GLU A 165 9.51 -25.11 0.04
CA GLU A 165 10.90 -25.40 -0.27
C GLU A 165 11.71 -25.75 0.99
N LEU A 166 11.54 -25.01 2.09
CA LEU A 166 12.17 -25.31 3.37
C LEU A 166 11.79 -26.71 3.86
N LYS A 167 10.52 -27.09 3.73
CA LYS A 167 10.07 -28.43 4.04
C LYS A 167 10.76 -29.50 3.21
N ASN A 168 10.92 -29.27 1.90
CA ASN A 168 11.58 -30.20 1.00
C ASN A 168 13.08 -30.33 1.33
N VAL A 169 13.79 -29.23 1.56
CA VAL A 169 15.21 -29.25 1.94
C VAL A 169 15.43 -29.94 3.27
N ASN A 170 14.55 -29.73 4.27
CA ASN A 170 14.61 -30.44 5.55
C ASN A 170 14.37 -31.95 5.37
N ALA A 171 13.44 -32.35 4.50
CA ALA A 171 13.19 -33.76 4.19
C ALA A 171 14.39 -34.42 3.48
N GLU A 172 15.08 -33.69 2.62
CA GLU A 172 16.33 -34.11 1.98
C GLU A 172 17.45 -34.26 3.01
N LEU A 173 17.62 -33.28 3.89
CA LEU A 173 18.59 -33.33 4.98
C LEU A 173 18.37 -34.53 5.92
N ALA A 174 17.11 -34.89 6.17
CA ALA A 174 16.76 -36.03 7.03
C ALA A 174 16.98 -37.41 6.39
N ARG A 175 16.99 -37.47 5.05
CA ARG A 175 17.10 -38.74 4.29
C ARG A 175 18.52 -39.11 3.86
N ALA A 176 19.50 -38.23 4.02
CA ALA A 176 20.79 -38.32 3.40
C ALA A 176 21.72 -39.41 4.00
N PRO A 177 22.05 -40.42 3.22
CA PRO A 177 23.41 -40.97 3.24
C PRO A 177 24.26 -40.10 2.29
N PHE A 178 25.42 -39.71 2.73
CA PHE A 178 26.10 -38.47 2.48
C PHE A 178 26.82 -38.26 1.11
N ASP A 179 26.84 -39.23 0.22
CA ASP A 179 27.77 -39.21 -0.94
C ASP A 179 27.13 -38.86 -2.32
N GLU A 180 25.80 -38.82 -2.41
CA GLU A 180 25.11 -38.64 -3.69
C GLU A 180 24.58 -37.19 -3.96
N TYR A 181 24.77 -36.26 -3.04
CA TYR A 181 24.05 -34.99 -3.01
C TYR A 181 24.72 -33.79 -3.67
N ALA A 182 26.00 -33.84 -3.97
CA ALA A 182 26.71 -32.72 -4.62
C ALA A 182 26.09 -32.33 -5.99
N ALA A 183 25.61 -33.32 -6.76
CA ALA A 183 24.97 -33.08 -8.05
C ALA A 183 23.53 -32.53 -7.96
N LYS A 184 22.80 -32.80 -6.84
CA LYS A 184 21.43 -32.30 -6.64
C LYS A 184 21.40 -30.90 -6.07
N ALA A 185 22.40 -30.44 -5.32
CA ALA A 185 22.52 -29.09 -4.78
C ALA A 185 22.54 -28.02 -5.89
N GLU A 186 23.03 -28.34 -7.06
CA GLU A 186 23.05 -27.45 -8.22
C GLU A 186 21.65 -27.14 -8.78
N LYS A 187 20.75 -28.13 -8.75
CA LYS A 187 19.37 -28.01 -9.22
C LYS A 187 18.50 -27.19 -8.28
N VAL A 188 18.76 -27.29 -6.97
CA VAL A 188 18.06 -26.54 -5.92
C VAL A 188 18.49 -25.06 -5.89
N GLY A 189 19.76 -24.76 -6.20
CA GLY A 189 20.28 -23.39 -6.34
C GLY A 189 19.57 -22.57 -7.43
N GLY A 190 19.15 -23.22 -8.53
CA GLY A 190 18.44 -22.56 -9.64
C GLY A 190 17.02 -22.09 -9.26
N THR A 191 16.32 -22.83 -8.41
CA THR A 191 14.95 -22.50 -7.99
C THR A 191 14.88 -21.25 -7.12
N LEU A 192 15.91 -20.97 -6.32
CA LEU A 192 15.98 -19.76 -5.47
C LEU A 192 16.21 -18.48 -6.23
N THR A 193 17.03 -18.53 -7.26
CA THR A 193 17.26 -17.36 -8.10
C THR A 193 15.93 -16.93 -8.70
N SER A 194 15.04 -17.89 -9.03
CA SER A 194 13.71 -17.61 -9.58
C SER A 194 12.75 -17.01 -8.53
N VAL A 195 12.80 -17.46 -7.27
CA VAL A 195 11.98 -16.89 -6.17
C VAL A 195 12.46 -15.49 -5.81
N GLY A 196 13.78 -15.28 -5.69
CA GLY A 196 14.35 -13.96 -5.47
C GLY A 196 14.06 -12.97 -6.60
N GLN A 197 14.08 -13.42 -7.85
CA GLN A 197 13.74 -12.60 -9.01
C GLN A 197 12.23 -12.28 -9.09
N LYS A 198 11.36 -13.18 -8.65
CA LYS A 198 9.92 -12.92 -8.56
C LYS A 198 9.54 -11.90 -7.49
N LEU A 199 10.38 -11.73 -6.45
CA LEU A 199 10.17 -10.75 -5.39
C LEU A 199 10.66 -9.34 -5.75
N LEU A 200 11.65 -9.21 -6.66
CA LEU A 200 12.17 -7.92 -7.12
C LEU A 200 11.10 -7.04 -7.80
N PRO A 201 10.25 -7.58 -8.71
CA PRO A 201 9.15 -6.80 -9.28
C PRO A 201 8.12 -6.36 -8.24
N LEU A 202 7.93 -7.17 -7.17
CA LEU A 202 7.01 -6.86 -6.08
C LEU A 202 7.45 -5.60 -5.33
N SER A 203 8.74 -5.51 -4.98
CA SER A 203 9.30 -4.36 -4.26
C SER A 203 9.26 -3.06 -5.09
N THR A 204 9.47 -3.16 -6.41
CA THR A 204 9.37 -2.00 -7.33
C THR A 204 7.93 -1.59 -7.60
N GLY A 205 7.01 -2.56 -7.73
CA GLY A 205 5.59 -2.30 -7.89
C GLY A 205 4.97 -1.63 -6.66
N ILE A 206 5.38 -2.06 -5.47
CA ILE A 206 4.92 -1.52 -4.19
C ILE A 206 5.47 -0.10 -3.95
N ALA A 207 6.72 0.18 -4.34
CA ALA A 207 7.27 1.53 -4.27
C ALA A 207 6.46 2.52 -5.15
N GLY A 208 6.04 2.08 -6.34
CA GLY A 208 5.18 2.88 -7.23
C GLY A 208 3.78 3.12 -6.65
N LEU A 209 3.20 2.12 -5.98
CA LEU A 209 1.89 2.24 -5.33
C LEU A 209 1.90 3.24 -4.18
N GLY A 210 2.96 3.27 -3.42
CA GLY A 210 3.03 4.16 -2.30
C GLY A 210 3.22 5.63 -2.68
N VAL A 211 3.94 5.92 -3.73
CA VAL A 211 4.02 7.28 -4.26
C VAL A 211 2.63 7.77 -4.70
N ALA A 212 1.84 6.89 -5.34
CA ALA A 212 0.46 7.21 -5.71
C ALA A 212 -0.44 7.41 -4.48
N ALA A 213 -0.33 6.56 -3.45
CA ALA A 213 -1.11 6.67 -2.22
C ALA A 213 -0.72 7.92 -1.40
N VAL A 214 0.58 8.26 -1.32
CA VAL A 214 1.08 9.48 -0.66
C VAL A 214 0.57 10.72 -1.39
N LYS A 215 0.64 10.74 -2.72
CA LYS A 215 0.13 11.86 -3.52
C LYS A 215 -1.39 12.03 -3.35
N THR A 216 -2.15 10.92 -3.37
CA THR A 216 -3.61 10.95 -3.16
C THR A 216 -3.97 11.42 -1.76
N THR A 217 -3.16 11.11 -0.73
CA THR A 217 -3.37 11.60 0.64
C THR A 217 -3.04 13.09 0.75
N ALA A 218 -1.99 13.56 0.07
CA ALA A 218 -1.64 14.98 0.03
C ALA A 218 -2.70 15.81 -0.71
N ASP A 219 -3.24 15.27 -1.81
CA ASP A 219 -4.31 15.89 -2.56
C ASP A 219 -5.60 15.96 -1.73
N PHE A 220 -5.92 14.89 -0.97
CA PHE A 220 -7.07 14.88 -0.04
C PHE A 220 -6.93 15.92 1.08
N ASP A 221 -5.75 16.06 1.70
CA ASP A 221 -5.49 17.08 2.70
C ASP A 221 -5.63 18.50 2.15
N SER A 222 -5.13 18.71 0.93
CA SER A 222 -5.27 19.98 0.22
C SER A 222 -6.73 20.30 -0.08
N GLU A 223 -7.50 19.30 -0.54
CA GLU A 223 -8.92 19.49 -0.88
C GLU A 223 -9.79 19.62 0.39
N MET A 224 -9.50 18.90 1.47
CA MET A 224 -10.17 19.09 2.76
C MET A 224 -9.84 20.46 3.40
N SER A 225 -8.66 21.01 3.17
CA SER A 225 -8.33 22.38 3.55
C SER A 225 -9.15 23.40 2.76
N LYS A 226 -9.40 23.15 1.48
CA LYS A 226 -10.29 23.97 0.65
C LYS A 226 -11.74 23.88 1.11
N VAL A 227 -12.24 22.67 1.46
CA VAL A 227 -13.57 22.48 2.06
C VAL A 227 -13.68 23.24 3.38
N SER A 228 -12.63 23.28 4.20
CA SER A 228 -12.55 24.11 5.40
C SER A 228 -12.67 25.60 5.11
N ALA A 229 -11.93 26.08 4.13
CA ALA A 229 -11.94 27.49 3.74
C ALA A 229 -13.32 27.95 3.20
N ILE A 230 -14.09 27.02 2.60
CA ILE A 230 -15.41 27.33 2.01
C ILE A 230 -16.53 27.21 3.04
N SER A 231 -16.46 26.23 3.96
CA SER A 231 -17.47 26.02 4.99
C SER A 231 -17.42 27.08 6.11
N GLY A 232 -16.37 27.91 6.13
CA GLY A 232 -16.11 28.82 7.24
C GLY A 232 -15.80 28.10 8.56
N ALA A 233 -15.73 26.76 8.53
CA ALA A 233 -15.45 25.96 9.71
C ALA A 233 -13.98 26.08 10.07
N THR A 234 -13.70 26.71 11.21
CA THR A 234 -12.37 26.85 11.80
C THR A 234 -12.29 26.09 13.12
N GLY A 235 -11.14 25.55 13.47
CA GLY A 235 -10.90 24.88 14.75
C GLY A 235 -11.80 23.66 14.99
N THR A 236 -12.58 23.67 16.06
CA THR A 236 -13.39 22.53 16.52
C THR A 236 -14.47 22.06 15.55
N ASP A 237 -15.00 22.91 14.68
CA ASP A 237 -16.02 22.52 13.70
C ASP A 237 -15.38 21.86 12.47
N LEU A 238 -14.21 22.28 12.10
CA LEU A 238 -13.37 21.59 11.14
C LEU A 238 -12.93 20.21 11.68
N ASP A 239 -12.60 20.13 12.96
CA ASP A 239 -12.24 18.87 13.61
C ASP A 239 -13.44 17.92 13.76
N LYS A 240 -14.66 18.41 13.92
CA LYS A 240 -15.90 17.61 13.86
C LYS A 240 -16.24 17.13 12.45
N LEU A 241 -16.13 18.01 11.44
CA LEU A 241 -16.28 17.64 10.03
C LEU A 241 -15.24 16.60 9.63
N ARG A 242 -14.07 16.83 10.05
CA ARG A 242 -12.96 15.92 9.94
C ARG A 242 -13.19 14.66 10.81
N GLY A 243 -13.77 14.64 12.00
CA GLY A 243 -14.09 13.49 12.87
C GLY A 243 -15.17 12.60 12.27
N LYS A 244 -16.25 13.19 11.73
CA LYS A 244 -17.31 12.44 11.04
C LYS A 244 -16.93 11.90 9.66
N ALA A 245 -15.94 12.47 9.02
CA ALA A 245 -15.35 11.88 7.82
C ALA A 245 -14.43 10.68 8.14
N ARG A 246 -14.30 10.32 9.43
CA ARG A 246 -13.50 9.18 9.97
C ARG A 246 -14.34 8.03 10.51
N GLU A 247 -15.57 8.31 10.96
CA GLU A 247 -16.55 7.30 11.36
C GLU A 247 -17.14 6.62 10.12
#